data_e52c513abb8f3088b5dd636d3ee0d90b
#
_entry.id   e52c513abb8f3088b5dd636d3ee0d90b
#
_cell.length_a   1.000
_cell.length_b   1.000
_cell.length_c   1.000
_cell.angle_alpha   90.00
_cell.angle_beta   90.00
_cell.angle_gamma   90.00
#
_symmetry.space_group_name_H-M   'P 1'
#
loop_
_entity.id
_entity.type
_entity.pdbx_description
1 polymer ?
#
loop_
_entity_poly.entity_id
_entity_poly.type
_entity_poly.pdbx_seq_one_letter_code
_entity_poly.pdbx_strand_id
1 'polypeptide(L)'
;MSLSFLDVISCGFGALILLLVLTKVFDPVIFDETLEDLDGYLAQLEQTLLDLKGETRDLNRDLLRREDLQAEKVDALTRLEIEQQELKSATSEEALAAASKAAIKAQLARAKQSLTEEMQQLLKGYQKAADDNVIGGIPVDSEYVIFIIDTSGSMFSYAWPMVVQKLSETLEVYPNLKGIQVMNDMGNYMFAQYAGQWIPDTPARRRAIISRLRDWNVFSNSSPVEGITKAIATFYRPGRKISLYVFGDEFTGRSTQQVIETVDRINRRDDAGNRLVRIHGVGFPVQFANPPQYQDTGIKFAILMRQLCAENDGTFVALNRFR
;
A
#
# COMPACT_ATOMS: atom_id res chain seq x y z
N MET A 1 69.07 -0.04 65.21
CA MET A 1 67.94 -0.99 64.95
C MET A 1 66.61 -0.29 64.48
N SER A 2 66.71 0.66 63.55
CA SER A 2 65.49 1.40 63.16
C SER A 2 65.19 1.38 61.63
N LEU A 3 66.14 0.95 60.82
CA LEU A 3 65.95 0.89 59.35
C LEU A 3 65.06 -0.33 58.91
N SER A 4 65.21 -1.46 59.59
CA SER A 4 64.49 -2.68 59.25
C SER A 4 62.95 -2.60 59.54
N PHE A 5 62.58 -1.79 60.55
CA PHE A 5 61.16 -1.64 60.90
C PHE A 5 60.43 -0.70 59.92
N LEU A 6 61.10 0.31 59.39
CA LEU A 6 60.57 1.19 58.41
C LEU A 6 60.38 0.51 57.03
N ASP A 7 61.31 -0.41 56.69
CA ASP A 7 61.22 -1.22 55.47
C ASP A 7 60.03 -2.19 55.47
N VAL A 8 59.75 -2.81 56.60
CA VAL A 8 58.66 -3.71 56.75
C VAL A 8 57.31 -2.96 56.66
N ILE A 9 57.21 -1.77 57.29
CA ILE A 9 55.98 -0.94 57.21
C ILE A 9 55.75 -0.39 55.80
N SER A 10 56.83 0.03 55.14
CA SER A 10 56.72 0.56 53.78
C SER A 10 56.33 -0.54 52.77
N CYS A 11 56.85 -1.73 52.92
CA CYS A 11 56.55 -2.90 52.11
C CYS A 11 55.08 -3.37 52.34
N GLY A 12 54.65 -3.40 53.62
CA GLY A 12 53.27 -3.71 54.00
C GLY A 12 52.26 -2.67 53.47
N PHE A 13 52.62 -1.38 53.52
CA PHE A 13 51.77 -0.32 53.01
C PHE A 13 51.71 -0.34 51.48
N GLY A 14 52.82 -0.63 50.81
CA GLY A 14 52.86 -0.85 49.35
C GLY A 14 52.00 -2.01 48.89
N ALA A 15 52.05 -3.13 49.61
CA ALA A 15 51.21 -4.30 49.34
C ALA A 15 49.73 -4.02 49.54
N LEU A 16 49.35 -3.23 50.57
CA LEU A 16 47.97 -2.81 50.82
C LEU A 16 47.47 -1.85 49.74
N ILE A 17 48.30 -0.90 49.31
CA ILE A 17 47.93 0.00 48.19
C ILE A 17 47.76 -0.77 46.88
N LEU A 18 48.67 -1.73 46.62
CA LEU A 18 48.58 -2.56 45.42
C LEU A 18 47.32 -3.42 45.44
N LEU A 19 46.96 -3.98 46.58
CA LEU A 19 45.74 -4.77 46.77
C LEU A 19 44.50 -3.90 46.63
N LEU A 20 44.51 -2.66 47.10
CA LEU A 20 43.45 -1.67 46.97
C LEU A 20 43.29 -1.19 45.53
N VAL A 21 44.37 -1.01 44.80
CA VAL A 21 44.35 -0.70 43.37
C VAL A 21 43.83 -1.87 42.55
N LEU A 22 44.25 -3.09 42.85
CA LEU A 22 43.76 -4.29 42.17
C LEU A 22 42.27 -4.54 42.45
N THR A 23 41.81 -4.29 43.68
CA THR A 23 40.37 -4.44 44.00
C THR A 23 39.50 -3.33 43.40
N LYS A 24 40.06 -2.12 43.18
CA LYS A 24 39.33 -1.03 42.50
C LYS A 24 39.28 -1.16 40.98
N VAL A 25 40.17 -1.95 40.38
CA VAL A 25 40.17 -2.19 38.92
C VAL A 25 39.08 -3.15 38.49
N PHE A 26 38.46 -3.86 39.41
CA PHE A 26 37.30 -4.72 39.13
C PHE A 26 36.01 -4.13 39.70
N ASP A 27 35.61 -2.92 39.26
CA ASP A 27 34.26 -2.49 39.42
C ASP A 27 33.39 -3.15 38.30
N PRO A 28 32.49 -4.07 38.63
CA PRO A 28 31.64 -4.75 37.63
C PRO A 28 30.61 -3.85 36.94
N VAL A 29 30.61 -2.56 37.32
CA VAL A 29 29.64 -1.57 36.82
C VAL A 29 29.79 -1.28 35.31
N ILE A 30 31.00 -1.46 34.74
CA ILE A 30 31.23 -1.23 33.31
C ILE A 30 30.69 -2.39 32.44
N PHE A 31 30.55 -3.58 33.00
CA PHE A 31 30.04 -4.74 32.26
C PHE A 31 28.51 -4.73 32.10
N ASP A 32 27.75 -4.18 33.04
CA ASP A 32 26.29 -4.13 32.94
C ASP A 32 25.81 -3.11 31.89
N GLU A 33 26.43 -1.93 31.86
CA GLU A 33 26.10 -0.89 30.87
C GLU A 33 26.46 -1.31 29.43
N THR A 34 27.55 -2.05 29.26
CA THR A 34 27.98 -2.59 27.95
C THR A 34 27.13 -3.80 27.53
N LEU A 35 26.58 -4.57 28.48
CA LEU A 35 25.68 -5.69 28.19
C LEU A 35 24.28 -5.20 27.79
N GLU A 36 23.74 -4.17 28.45
CA GLU A 36 22.48 -3.55 28.05
C GLU A 36 22.56 -2.89 26.66
N ASP A 37 23.69 -2.22 26.36
CA ASP A 37 23.96 -1.68 25.01
C ASP A 37 24.10 -2.79 23.95
N LEU A 38 24.71 -3.93 24.31
CA LEU A 38 24.84 -5.07 23.41
C LEU A 38 23.52 -5.77 23.15
N ASP A 39 22.69 -5.93 24.18
CA ASP A 39 21.35 -6.52 24.05
C ASP A 39 20.43 -5.61 23.21
N GLY A 40 20.51 -4.30 23.38
CA GLY A 40 19.83 -3.33 22.53
C GLY A 40 20.28 -3.41 21.07
N TYR A 41 21.59 -3.55 20.85
CA TYR A 41 22.16 -3.71 19.50
C TYR A 41 21.78 -5.06 18.86
N LEU A 42 21.76 -6.14 19.64
CA LEU A 42 21.30 -7.46 19.20
C LEU A 42 19.83 -7.44 18.80
N ALA A 43 18.97 -6.82 19.61
CA ALA A 43 17.55 -6.68 19.29
C ALA A 43 17.32 -5.88 18.00
N GLN A 44 18.13 -4.82 17.78
CA GLN A 44 18.08 -4.03 16.54
C GLN A 44 18.57 -4.82 15.32
N LEU A 45 19.62 -5.64 15.48
CA LEU A 45 20.12 -6.53 14.43
C LEU A 45 19.12 -7.65 14.10
N GLU A 46 18.48 -8.24 15.10
CA GLU A 46 17.44 -9.25 14.90
C GLU A 46 16.23 -8.66 14.16
N GLN A 47 15.82 -7.45 14.51
CA GLN A 47 14.74 -6.73 13.80
C GLN A 47 15.12 -6.45 12.34
N THR A 48 16.34 -5.97 12.10
CA THR A 48 16.86 -5.72 10.75
C THR A 48 16.94 -7.00 9.92
N LEU A 49 17.32 -8.11 10.56
CA LEU A 49 17.41 -9.42 9.91
C LEU A 49 16.03 -9.99 9.56
N LEU A 50 15.02 -9.74 10.38
CA LEU A 50 13.62 -10.09 10.08
C LEU A 50 13.08 -9.27 8.92
N ASP A 51 13.36 -7.97 8.89
CA ASP A 51 12.96 -7.07 7.80
C ASP A 51 13.64 -7.47 6.48
N LEU A 52 14.95 -7.77 6.50
CA LEU A 52 15.69 -8.24 5.32
C LEU A 52 15.18 -9.59 4.82
N LYS A 53 14.83 -10.52 5.71
CA LYS A 53 14.23 -11.80 5.34
C LYS A 53 12.86 -11.61 4.68
N GLY A 54 12.07 -10.64 5.16
CA GLY A 54 10.81 -10.25 4.54
C GLY A 54 11.00 -9.73 3.11
N GLU A 55 11.91 -8.75 2.96
CA GLU A 55 12.24 -8.18 1.64
C GLU A 55 12.80 -9.23 0.66
N THR A 56 13.66 -10.12 1.14
CA THR A 56 14.23 -11.20 0.31
C THR A 56 13.16 -12.17 -0.17
N ARG A 57 12.17 -12.45 0.68
CA ARG A 57 11.04 -13.35 0.33
C ARG A 57 10.13 -12.71 -0.71
N ASP A 58 9.83 -11.44 -0.57
CA ASP A 58 9.02 -10.69 -1.51
C ASP A 58 9.73 -10.54 -2.87
N LEU A 59 11.04 -10.21 -2.84
CA LEU A 59 11.87 -10.15 -4.04
C LEU A 59 12.00 -11.49 -4.76
N ASN A 60 12.17 -12.59 -4.04
CA ASN A 60 12.20 -13.92 -4.64
C ASN A 60 10.87 -14.32 -5.29
N ARG A 61 9.74 -13.94 -4.66
CA ARG A 61 8.41 -14.18 -5.25
C ARG A 61 8.20 -13.36 -6.52
N ASP A 62 8.63 -12.12 -6.52
CA ASP A 62 8.57 -11.24 -7.69
C ASP A 62 9.51 -11.71 -8.81
N LEU A 63 10.70 -12.22 -8.46
CA LEU A 63 11.62 -12.84 -9.42
C LEU A 63 10.99 -14.05 -10.09
N LEU A 64 10.49 -15.01 -9.34
CA LEU A 64 9.81 -16.21 -9.88
C LEU A 64 8.64 -15.83 -10.79
N ARG A 65 7.85 -14.84 -10.38
CA ARG A 65 6.73 -14.35 -11.18
C ARG A 65 7.18 -13.67 -12.49
N ARG A 66 8.31 -12.97 -12.47
CA ARG A 66 8.89 -12.35 -13.67
C ARG A 66 9.50 -13.41 -14.59
N GLU A 67 10.13 -14.44 -14.03
CA GLU A 67 10.66 -15.58 -14.78
C GLU A 67 9.53 -16.36 -15.48
N ASP A 68 8.43 -16.65 -14.76
CA ASP A 68 7.24 -17.28 -15.35
C ASP A 68 6.63 -16.45 -16.49
N LEU A 69 6.50 -15.14 -16.27
CA LEU A 69 5.99 -14.21 -17.30
C LEU A 69 6.94 -14.07 -18.49
N GLN A 70 8.24 -14.16 -18.25
CA GLN A 70 9.25 -14.13 -19.29
C GLN A 70 9.25 -15.42 -20.11
N ALA A 71 9.11 -16.57 -19.44
CA ALA A 71 8.96 -17.88 -20.10
C ALA A 71 7.70 -17.91 -20.99
N GLU A 72 6.56 -17.43 -20.48
CA GLU A 72 5.31 -17.34 -21.23
C GLU A 72 5.44 -16.40 -22.46
N LYS A 73 6.15 -15.28 -22.30
CA LYS A 73 6.41 -14.37 -23.43
C LYS A 73 7.34 -14.97 -24.49
N VAL A 74 8.38 -15.69 -24.05
CA VAL A 74 9.29 -16.38 -24.97
C VAL A 74 8.55 -17.47 -25.75
N ASP A 75 7.70 -18.23 -25.08
CA ASP A 75 6.86 -19.26 -25.70
C ASP A 75 5.88 -18.64 -26.72
N ALA A 76 5.26 -17.52 -26.36
CA ALA A 76 4.36 -16.79 -27.25
C ALA A 76 5.10 -16.20 -28.47
N LEU A 77 6.31 -15.67 -28.27
CA LEU A 77 7.16 -15.18 -29.36
C LEU A 77 7.60 -16.32 -30.30
N THR A 78 7.99 -17.46 -29.73
CA THR A 78 8.38 -18.64 -30.53
C THR A 78 7.21 -19.15 -31.37
N ARG A 79 6.00 -19.19 -30.81
CA ARG A 79 4.78 -19.54 -31.57
C ARG A 79 4.47 -18.54 -32.67
N LEU A 80 4.60 -17.25 -32.39
CA LEU A 80 4.40 -16.22 -33.40
C LEU A 80 5.46 -16.23 -34.51
N GLU A 81 6.71 -16.54 -34.19
CA GLU A 81 7.78 -16.72 -35.18
C GLU A 81 7.55 -17.90 -36.09
N ILE A 82 7.10 -19.04 -35.53
CA ILE A 82 6.73 -20.22 -36.31
C ILE A 82 5.53 -19.91 -37.22
N GLU A 83 4.49 -19.29 -36.68
CA GLU A 83 3.31 -18.89 -37.45
C GLU A 83 3.65 -17.87 -38.56
N GLN A 84 4.56 -16.94 -38.27
CA GLN A 84 5.09 -15.99 -39.25
C GLN A 84 5.90 -16.69 -40.35
N GLN A 85 6.64 -17.73 -40.00
CA GLN A 85 7.46 -18.48 -40.96
C GLN A 85 6.62 -19.39 -41.86
N GLU A 86 5.57 -20.02 -41.32
CA GLU A 86 4.56 -20.76 -42.06
C GLU A 86 3.77 -19.84 -43.01
N LEU A 87 3.38 -18.67 -42.58
CA LEU A 87 2.73 -17.66 -43.40
C LEU A 87 3.62 -17.09 -44.51
N LYS A 88 4.93 -16.92 -44.25
CA LYS A 88 5.90 -16.47 -45.27
C LYS A 88 6.17 -17.52 -46.35
N SER A 89 6.00 -18.80 -46.02
CA SER A 89 6.19 -19.92 -46.96
C SER A 89 5.00 -20.14 -47.89
N ALA A 90 3.84 -19.54 -47.60
CA ALA A 90 2.57 -19.91 -48.23
C ALA A 90 1.94 -18.85 -49.14
N THR A 91 2.65 -17.93 -49.80
CA THR A 91 2.09 -17.10 -50.89
C THR A 91 2.52 -15.63 -50.94
N SER A 92 2.37 -14.99 -52.14
CA SER A 92 2.72 -13.64 -52.49
C SER A 92 2.19 -12.54 -51.49
N GLU A 93 2.93 -11.44 -51.31
CA GLU A 93 2.67 -10.44 -50.29
C GLU A 93 1.23 -9.89 -50.24
N GLU A 94 0.49 -9.83 -51.33
CA GLU A 94 -0.89 -9.32 -51.36
C GLU A 94 -1.91 -10.33 -50.77
N ALA A 95 -1.75 -11.63 -51.03
CA ALA A 95 -2.62 -12.65 -50.51
C ALA A 95 -2.38 -12.87 -49.00
N LEU A 96 -1.14 -12.67 -48.54
CA LEU A 96 -0.75 -12.71 -47.13
C LEU A 96 -1.36 -11.55 -46.34
N ALA A 97 -1.33 -10.32 -46.86
CA ALA A 97 -1.92 -9.16 -46.24
C ALA A 97 -3.45 -9.27 -46.12
N ALA A 98 -4.10 -9.88 -47.13
CA ALA A 98 -5.55 -10.11 -47.11
C ALA A 98 -5.95 -11.21 -46.11
N ALA A 99 -5.19 -12.31 -46.06
CA ALA A 99 -5.42 -13.41 -45.13
C ALA A 99 -5.17 -13.02 -43.64
N SER A 100 -4.10 -12.28 -43.37
CA SER A 100 -3.81 -11.78 -42.03
C SER A 100 -4.87 -10.81 -41.54
N LYS A 101 -5.33 -9.89 -42.41
CA LYS A 101 -6.43 -8.96 -42.11
C LYS A 101 -7.75 -9.67 -41.85
N ALA A 102 -8.04 -10.76 -42.60
CA ALA A 102 -9.22 -11.59 -42.39
C ALA A 102 -9.14 -12.43 -41.10
N ALA A 103 -7.95 -12.98 -40.77
CA ALA A 103 -7.72 -13.71 -39.51
C ALA A 103 -7.84 -12.83 -38.27
N ILE A 104 -7.24 -11.63 -38.29
CA ILE A 104 -7.36 -10.64 -37.19
C ILE A 104 -8.84 -10.20 -37.03
N LYS A 105 -9.53 -9.97 -38.12
CA LYS A 105 -10.96 -9.59 -38.11
C LYS A 105 -11.84 -10.73 -37.56
N ALA A 106 -11.55 -11.98 -37.90
CA ALA A 106 -12.25 -13.14 -37.38
C ALA A 106 -11.94 -13.38 -35.89
N GLN A 107 -10.70 -13.18 -35.46
CA GLN A 107 -10.29 -13.29 -34.04
C GLN A 107 -10.93 -12.19 -33.19
N LEU A 108 -10.98 -10.97 -33.70
CA LEU A 108 -11.65 -9.86 -33.04
C LEU A 108 -13.15 -10.08 -32.94
N ALA A 109 -13.77 -10.65 -33.99
CA ALA A 109 -15.18 -10.97 -33.97
C ALA A 109 -15.52 -12.09 -32.98
N ARG A 110 -14.67 -13.13 -32.88
CA ARG A 110 -14.81 -14.23 -31.90
C ARG A 110 -14.63 -13.71 -30.47
N ALA A 111 -13.59 -12.92 -30.23
CA ALA A 111 -13.36 -12.32 -28.92
C ALA A 111 -14.50 -11.39 -28.50
N LYS A 112 -15.05 -10.63 -29.43
CA LYS A 112 -16.22 -9.78 -29.19
C LYS A 112 -17.49 -10.60 -28.93
N GLN A 113 -17.66 -11.71 -29.61
CA GLN A 113 -18.80 -12.61 -29.41
C GLN A 113 -18.70 -13.36 -28.08
N SER A 114 -17.52 -13.93 -27.74
CA SER A 114 -17.33 -14.59 -26.45
C SER A 114 -17.52 -13.62 -25.28
N LEU A 115 -16.99 -12.40 -25.39
CA LEU A 115 -17.18 -11.36 -24.36
C LEU A 115 -18.67 -10.97 -24.23
N THR A 116 -19.40 -10.93 -25.34
CA THR A 116 -20.85 -10.63 -25.33
C THR A 116 -21.68 -11.79 -24.73
N GLU A 117 -21.30 -13.02 -25.03
CA GLU A 117 -21.94 -14.23 -24.48
C GLU A 117 -21.65 -14.38 -22.98
N GLU A 118 -20.40 -14.12 -22.55
CA GLU A 118 -20.00 -14.11 -21.16
C GLU A 118 -20.73 -13.00 -20.37
N MET A 119 -20.82 -11.80 -20.96
CA MET A 119 -21.57 -10.69 -20.39
C MET A 119 -23.08 -10.98 -20.33
N GLN A 120 -23.66 -11.64 -21.34
CA GLN A 120 -25.05 -12.08 -21.31
C GLN A 120 -25.31 -13.22 -20.32
N GLN A 121 -24.35 -14.15 -20.11
CA GLN A 121 -24.43 -15.18 -19.07
C GLN A 121 -24.37 -14.58 -17.68
N LEU A 122 -23.44 -13.65 -17.47
CA LEU A 122 -23.33 -12.89 -16.21
C LEU A 122 -24.61 -12.08 -15.94
N LEU A 123 -25.18 -11.45 -16.96
CA LEU A 123 -26.45 -10.70 -16.85
C LEU A 123 -27.68 -11.62 -16.64
N LYS A 124 -27.70 -12.84 -17.18
CA LYS A 124 -28.77 -13.82 -16.94
C LYS A 124 -28.74 -14.41 -15.53
N GLY A 125 -27.55 -14.53 -14.94
CA GLY A 125 -27.38 -14.90 -13.52
C GLY A 125 -27.63 -13.75 -12.54
N TYR A 126 -27.65 -12.54 -13.04
CA TYR A 126 -27.81 -11.32 -12.25
C TYR A 126 -29.32 -10.95 -12.14
N GLN A 127 -30.01 -11.63 -11.21
CA GLN A 127 -31.25 -11.08 -10.70
C GLN A 127 -30.87 -9.86 -9.84
N LYS A 128 -31.11 -8.67 -10.37
CA LYS A 128 -30.97 -7.42 -9.63
C LYS A 128 -31.83 -7.51 -8.38
N ALA A 129 -31.23 -7.87 -7.25
CA ALA A 129 -31.89 -7.71 -5.97
C ALA A 129 -32.20 -6.22 -5.83
N ALA A 130 -33.41 -5.91 -5.31
CA ALA A 130 -33.92 -4.54 -5.22
C ALA A 130 -33.04 -3.59 -4.38
N ASP A 131 -31.93 -4.11 -3.82
CA ASP A 131 -30.96 -3.42 -2.96
C ASP A 131 -29.53 -3.38 -3.54
N ASP A 132 -29.33 -3.64 -4.84
CA ASP A 132 -28.01 -3.68 -5.44
C ASP A 132 -27.46 -2.27 -5.70
N ASN A 133 -26.98 -1.65 -4.63
CA ASN A 133 -26.23 -0.38 -4.66
C ASN A 133 -24.79 -0.59 -5.11
N VAL A 134 -24.58 -1.24 -6.28
CA VAL A 134 -23.25 -1.42 -6.87
C VAL A 134 -23.09 -0.53 -8.09
N ILE A 135 -22.19 0.44 -8.04
CA ILE A 135 -21.87 1.32 -9.16
C ILE A 135 -20.42 1.07 -9.58
N GLY A 136 -20.21 0.61 -10.82
CA GLY A 136 -18.86 0.34 -11.35
C GLY A 136 -18.11 -0.76 -10.60
N GLY A 137 -18.81 -1.73 -9.99
CA GLY A 137 -18.20 -2.80 -9.19
C GLY A 137 -17.92 -2.41 -7.74
N ILE A 138 -18.23 -1.18 -7.32
CA ILE A 138 -18.07 -0.70 -5.94
C ILE A 138 -19.42 -0.73 -5.24
N PRO A 139 -19.58 -1.47 -4.13
CA PRO A 139 -20.80 -1.42 -3.32
C PRO A 139 -20.99 -0.04 -2.69
N VAL A 140 -22.12 0.60 -2.93
CA VAL A 140 -22.49 1.96 -2.46
C VAL A 140 -23.49 1.89 -1.32
N ASP A 141 -23.27 0.97 -0.39
CA ASP A 141 -24.17 0.74 0.76
C ASP A 141 -23.62 1.35 2.07
N SER A 142 -22.52 2.10 2.00
CA SER A 142 -21.91 2.70 3.18
C SER A 142 -22.65 3.95 3.63
N GLU A 143 -22.81 4.07 4.95
CA GLU A 143 -23.44 5.22 5.59
C GLU A 143 -22.41 6.35 5.90
N TYR A 144 -21.14 5.97 6.00
CA TYR A 144 -20.03 6.86 6.33
C TYR A 144 -18.89 6.63 5.36
N VAL A 145 -18.24 7.71 4.93
CA VAL A 145 -17.10 7.66 4.01
C VAL A 145 -15.94 8.44 4.58
N ILE A 146 -14.74 7.85 4.54
CA ILE A 146 -13.49 8.51 4.89
C ILE A 146 -12.57 8.49 3.67
N PHE A 147 -12.10 9.67 3.28
CA PHE A 147 -11.06 9.80 2.27
C PHE A 147 -9.70 9.90 2.95
N ILE A 148 -8.77 9.06 2.53
CA ILE A 148 -7.37 9.07 2.93
C ILE A 148 -6.56 9.41 1.68
N ILE A 149 -5.96 10.60 1.66
CA ILE A 149 -5.35 11.18 0.47
C ILE A 149 -3.86 11.29 0.70
N ASP A 150 -3.08 10.70 -0.20
CA ASP A 150 -1.66 10.98 -0.29
C ASP A 150 -1.46 12.44 -0.73
N THR A 151 -0.85 13.23 0.15
CA THR A 151 -0.55 14.64 -0.07
C THR A 151 0.93 14.87 -0.39
N SER A 152 1.59 13.85 -0.95
CA SER A 152 2.98 13.92 -1.40
C SER A 152 3.20 14.95 -2.52
N GLY A 153 4.45 15.34 -2.71
CA GLY A 153 4.83 16.30 -3.74
C GLY A 153 4.48 15.84 -5.16
N SER A 154 4.57 14.55 -5.46
CA SER A 154 4.19 13.95 -6.74
C SER A 154 2.69 14.11 -7.01
N MET A 155 1.86 13.76 -6.03
CA MET A 155 0.41 13.90 -6.12
C MET A 155 0.00 15.36 -6.30
N PHE A 156 0.56 16.25 -5.48
CA PHE A 156 0.21 17.67 -5.52
C PHE A 156 0.64 18.34 -6.83
N SER A 157 1.85 18.04 -7.34
CA SER A 157 2.40 18.66 -8.54
C SER A 157 1.75 18.16 -9.82
N TYR A 158 1.32 16.90 -9.87
CA TYR A 158 0.93 16.27 -11.13
C TYR A 158 -0.50 15.77 -11.17
N ALA A 159 -1.05 15.24 -10.07
CA ALA A 159 -2.35 14.57 -10.06
C ALA A 159 -3.46 15.35 -9.34
N TRP A 160 -3.16 16.46 -8.67
CA TRP A 160 -4.09 17.11 -7.75
C TRP A 160 -5.44 17.50 -8.35
N PRO A 161 -5.52 18.06 -9.58
CA PRO A 161 -6.82 18.32 -10.22
C PRO A 161 -7.65 17.04 -10.38
N MET A 162 -7.01 15.92 -10.72
CA MET A 162 -7.67 14.63 -10.87
C MET A 162 -8.12 14.07 -9.52
N VAL A 163 -7.33 14.28 -8.44
CA VAL A 163 -7.73 13.92 -7.06
C VAL A 163 -9.02 14.64 -6.68
N VAL A 164 -9.08 15.95 -6.90
CA VAL A 164 -10.28 16.77 -6.62
C VAL A 164 -11.47 16.27 -7.43
N GLN A 165 -11.27 15.98 -8.71
CA GLN A 165 -12.31 15.44 -9.57
C GLN A 165 -12.81 14.07 -9.07
N LYS A 166 -11.90 13.13 -8.80
CA LYS A 166 -12.27 11.78 -8.37
C LYS A 166 -12.93 11.75 -6.99
N LEU A 167 -12.52 12.62 -6.08
CA LEU A 167 -13.20 12.77 -4.82
C LEU A 167 -14.62 13.33 -4.99
N SER A 168 -14.81 14.33 -5.87
CA SER A 168 -16.13 14.87 -6.20
C SER A 168 -17.04 13.78 -6.79
N GLU A 169 -16.54 13.06 -7.80
CA GLU A 169 -17.25 11.95 -8.43
C GLU A 169 -17.64 10.87 -7.40
N THR A 170 -16.72 10.52 -6.49
CA THR A 170 -16.99 9.54 -5.43
C THR A 170 -18.07 10.04 -4.47
N LEU A 171 -18.06 11.32 -4.09
CA LEU A 171 -19.10 11.89 -3.25
C LEU A 171 -20.48 11.93 -3.94
N GLU A 172 -20.50 12.12 -5.27
CA GLU A 172 -21.76 12.14 -6.06
C GLU A 172 -22.43 10.76 -6.12
N VAL A 173 -21.63 9.69 -6.08
CA VAL A 173 -22.12 8.31 -6.03
C VAL A 173 -22.91 8.04 -4.75
N TYR A 174 -22.63 8.75 -3.67
CA TYR A 174 -23.33 8.63 -2.39
C TYR A 174 -24.31 9.78 -2.20
N PRO A 175 -25.62 9.58 -2.49
CA PRO A 175 -26.60 10.67 -2.42
C PRO A 175 -26.81 11.18 -1.00
N ASN A 176 -26.73 10.29 -0.01
CA ASN A 176 -26.98 10.60 1.40
C ASN A 176 -26.01 9.84 2.30
N LEU A 177 -25.08 10.54 2.91
CA LEU A 177 -24.18 9.99 3.93
C LEU A 177 -24.58 10.52 5.32
N LYS A 178 -24.36 9.72 6.35
CA LYS A 178 -24.49 10.16 7.74
C LYS A 178 -23.28 10.99 8.19
N GLY A 179 -22.13 10.77 7.53
CA GLY A 179 -20.91 11.51 7.83
C GLY A 179 -19.81 11.28 6.81
N ILE A 180 -18.99 12.31 6.63
CA ILE A 180 -17.81 12.32 5.77
C ILE A 180 -16.60 12.66 6.64
N GLN A 181 -15.43 12.14 6.28
CA GLN A 181 -14.18 12.62 6.84
C GLN A 181 -13.10 12.65 5.75
N VAL A 182 -12.17 13.57 5.85
CA VAL A 182 -11.02 13.69 4.94
C VAL A 182 -9.75 13.83 5.76
N MET A 183 -8.82 12.93 5.50
CA MET A 183 -7.52 12.85 6.17
C MET A 183 -6.43 12.66 5.12
N ASN A 184 -5.20 13.01 5.45
CA ASN A 184 -4.08 12.56 4.63
C ASN A 184 -3.64 11.14 5.05
N ASP A 185 -2.73 10.58 4.29
CA ASP A 185 -2.14 9.26 4.52
C ASP A 185 -1.44 9.12 5.88
N MET A 186 -0.91 10.21 6.46
CA MET A 186 -0.36 10.26 7.82
C MET A 186 -1.44 10.44 8.90
N GLY A 187 -2.72 10.51 8.53
CA GLY A 187 -3.82 10.66 9.48
C GLY A 187 -4.07 12.09 9.98
N ASN A 188 -3.56 13.12 9.29
CA ASN A 188 -3.89 14.51 9.60
C ASN A 188 -5.25 14.88 9.00
N TYR A 189 -6.10 15.51 9.80
CA TYR A 189 -7.44 15.91 9.37
C TYR A 189 -7.38 17.17 8.49
N MET A 190 -8.17 17.19 7.41
CA MET A 190 -8.30 18.38 6.58
C MET A 190 -8.95 19.54 7.34
N PHE A 191 -9.91 19.25 8.21
CA PHE A 191 -10.57 20.23 9.06
C PHE A 191 -10.29 19.93 10.52
N ALA A 192 -9.47 20.76 11.16
CA ALA A 192 -9.07 20.57 12.55
C ALA A 192 -10.27 20.55 13.52
N GLN A 193 -11.32 21.35 13.24
CA GLN A 193 -12.54 21.39 14.06
C GLN A 193 -13.35 20.09 14.03
N TYR A 194 -13.12 19.22 13.04
CA TYR A 194 -13.73 17.90 12.95
C TYR A 194 -12.74 16.78 13.27
N ALA A 195 -11.63 17.07 13.95
CA ALA A 195 -10.68 16.05 14.38
C ALA A 195 -11.38 15.02 15.28
N GLY A 196 -11.38 13.75 14.86
CA GLY A 196 -12.06 12.66 15.56
C GLY A 196 -13.60 12.71 15.51
N GLN A 197 -14.18 13.57 14.69
CA GLN A 197 -15.61 13.73 14.53
C GLN A 197 -16.02 13.64 13.05
N TRP A 198 -17.26 13.26 12.80
CA TRP A 198 -17.80 13.25 11.45
C TRP A 198 -18.18 14.65 10.99
N ILE A 199 -17.86 14.97 9.75
CA ILE A 199 -18.39 16.13 9.04
C ILE A 199 -19.82 15.74 8.59
N PRO A 200 -20.88 16.45 9.04
CA PRO A 200 -22.25 16.17 8.59
C PRO A 200 -22.37 16.34 7.08
N ASP A 201 -23.02 15.41 6.41
CA ASP A 201 -23.22 15.48 4.96
C ASP A 201 -24.30 16.50 4.62
N THR A 202 -23.89 17.61 4.07
CA THR A 202 -24.75 18.63 3.49
C THR A 202 -24.15 19.20 2.21
N PRO A 203 -24.95 19.72 1.27
CA PRO A 203 -24.41 20.32 0.04
C PRO A 203 -23.36 21.42 0.31
N ALA A 204 -23.54 22.19 1.38
CA ALA A 204 -22.59 23.23 1.76
C ALA A 204 -21.26 22.64 2.25
N ARG A 205 -21.31 21.54 3.03
CA ARG A 205 -20.11 20.85 3.52
C ARG A 205 -19.37 20.13 2.40
N ARG A 206 -20.08 19.48 1.47
CA ARG A 206 -19.47 18.89 0.27
C ARG A 206 -18.70 19.95 -0.53
N ARG A 207 -19.33 21.10 -0.80
CA ARG A 207 -18.63 22.21 -1.46
C ARG A 207 -17.41 22.70 -0.69
N ALA A 208 -17.51 22.83 0.63
CA ALA A 208 -16.40 23.25 1.49
C ALA A 208 -15.24 22.24 1.46
N ILE A 209 -15.53 20.92 1.43
CA ILE A 209 -14.53 19.86 1.28
C ILE A 209 -13.80 20.03 -0.05
N ILE A 210 -14.52 20.12 -1.16
CA ILE A 210 -13.94 20.27 -2.50
C ILE A 210 -13.13 21.57 -2.61
N SER A 211 -13.65 22.68 -2.08
CA SER A 211 -12.93 23.97 -2.09
C SER A 211 -11.64 23.89 -1.27
N ARG A 212 -11.69 23.34 -0.07
CA ARG A 212 -10.51 23.21 0.80
C ARG A 212 -9.48 22.24 0.22
N LEU A 213 -9.92 21.16 -0.42
CA LEU A 213 -9.03 20.17 -1.03
C LEU A 213 -8.12 20.79 -2.10
N ARG A 214 -8.59 21.79 -2.85
CA ARG A 214 -7.82 22.42 -3.94
C ARG A 214 -6.49 22.99 -3.45
N ASP A 215 -6.47 23.54 -2.23
CA ASP A 215 -5.33 24.22 -1.64
C ASP A 215 -4.74 23.47 -0.42
N TRP A 216 -5.17 22.21 -0.22
CA TRP A 216 -4.74 21.44 0.93
C TRP A 216 -3.40 20.76 0.69
N ASN A 217 -2.32 21.50 0.95
CA ASN A 217 -0.95 21.02 0.84
C ASN A 217 -0.36 20.82 2.25
N VAL A 218 -0.25 19.57 2.68
CA VAL A 218 0.38 19.14 3.94
C VAL A 218 1.40 18.05 3.65
N PHE A 219 2.39 17.95 4.53
CA PHE A 219 3.42 16.92 4.37
C PHE A 219 2.83 15.51 4.41
N SER A 220 3.37 14.63 3.55
CA SER A 220 3.08 13.21 3.46
C SER A 220 4.37 12.41 3.30
N ASN A 221 4.35 11.17 3.78
CA ASN A 221 5.41 10.18 3.60
C ASN A 221 5.05 9.09 2.57
N SER A 222 3.94 9.25 1.85
CA SER A 222 3.41 8.29 0.86
C SER A 222 3.24 6.87 1.44
N SER A 223 2.71 6.79 2.67
CA SER A 223 2.37 5.53 3.32
C SER A 223 0.94 5.58 3.88
N PRO A 224 0.00 4.79 3.35
CA PRO A 224 -1.40 4.89 3.75
C PRO A 224 -1.70 4.24 5.12
N VAL A 225 -0.75 3.54 5.72
CA VAL A 225 -0.99 2.70 6.90
C VAL A 225 -1.41 3.52 8.12
N GLU A 226 -0.78 4.67 8.35
CA GLU A 226 -1.07 5.53 9.48
C GLU A 226 -2.49 6.12 9.37
N GLY A 227 -2.86 6.61 8.18
CA GLY A 227 -4.19 7.13 7.91
C GLY A 227 -5.28 6.07 8.07
N ILE A 228 -5.08 4.88 7.50
CA ILE A 228 -6.01 3.75 7.62
C ILE A 228 -6.17 3.34 9.09
N THR A 229 -5.05 3.14 9.80
CA THR A 229 -5.05 2.73 11.21
C THR A 229 -5.80 3.74 12.07
N LYS A 230 -5.49 5.03 11.91
CA LYS A 230 -6.15 6.10 12.66
C LYS A 230 -7.64 6.21 12.33
N ALA A 231 -8.01 6.07 11.06
CA ALA A 231 -9.39 6.11 10.64
C ALA A 231 -10.21 4.99 11.30
N ILE A 232 -9.73 3.74 11.24
CA ILE A 232 -10.41 2.60 11.85
C ILE A 232 -10.51 2.76 13.36
N ALA A 233 -9.40 3.05 14.03
CA ALA A 233 -9.36 3.19 15.49
C ALA A 233 -10.29 4.31 16.00
N THR A 234 -10.40 5.40 15.27
CA THR A 234 -11.17 6.57 15.68
C THR A 234 -12.67 6.42 15.38
N PHE A 235 -13.01 5.96 14.18
CA PHE A 235 -14.37 6.09 13.64
C PHE A 235 -15.18 4.81 13.65
N TYR A 236 -14.52 3.65 13.70
CA TYR A 236 -15.26 2.40 13.78
C TYR A 236 -16.10 2.31 15.06
N ARG A 237 -17.34 1.92 14.90
CA ARG A 237 -18.25 1.51 15.98
C ARG A 237 -19.13 0.37 15.44
N PRO A 238 -19.49 -0.62 16.26
CA PRO A 238 -20.39 -1.68 15.84
C PRO A 238 -21.68 -1.15 15.20
N GLY A 239 -22.10 -1.76 14.11
CA GLY A 239 -23.30 -1.39 13.36
C GLY A 239 -23.14 -0.20 12.41
N ARG A 240 -21.95 0.38 12.27
CA ARG A 240 -21.69 1.43 11.25
C ARG A 240 -21.09 0.82 10.00
N LYS A 241 -21.69 1.12 8.85
CA LYS A 241 -21.13 0.77 7.55
C LYS A 241 -20.22 1.90 7.07
N ILE A 242 -18.90 1.65 7.11
CA ILE A 242 -17.88 2.64 6.78
C ILE A 242 -17.09 2.16 5.56
N SER A 243 -16.87 3.03 4.57
CA SER A 243 -15.89 2.83 3.51
C SER A 243 -14.75 3.83 3.62
N LEU A 244 -13.53 3.32 3.53
CA LEU A 244 -12.32 4.11 3.35
C LEU A 244 -11.98 4.16 1.86
N TYR A 245 -11.65 5.34 1.34
CA TYR A 245 -11.13 5.55 -0.01
C TYR A 245 -9.70 6.08 0.09
N VAL A 246 -8.74 5.24 -0.29
CA VAL A 246 -7.31 5.58 -0.26
C VAL A 246 -6.87 6.05 -1.65
N PHE A 247 -6.41 7.28 -1.74
CA PHE A 247 -5.93 7.93 -2.96
C PHE A 247 -4.41 8.09 -2.90
N GLY A 248 -3.68 7.59 -3.88
CA GLY A 248 -2.23 7.71 -3.92
C GLY A 248 -1.62 7.25 -5.23
N ASP A 249 -0.31 7.49 -5.39
CA ASP A 249 0.47 7.16 -6.58
C ASP A 249 1.71 6.32 -6.27
N GLU A 250 2.18 6.32 -5.02
CA GLU A 250 3.39 5.59 -4.63
C GLU A 250 3.31 5.07 -3.19
N PHE A 251 4.18 4.10 -2.90
CA PHE A 251 4.42 3.60 -1.56
C PHE A 251 5.93 3.57 -1.29
N THR A 252 6.37 4.41 -0.34
CA THR A 252 7.77 4.56 0.04
C THR A 252 8.17 3.70 1.23
N GLY A 253 7.22 3.00 1.84
CA GLY A 253 7.47 2.11 2.97
C GLY A 253 8.34 0.90 2.59
N ARG A 254 8.95 0.28 3.59
CA ARG A 254 9.90 -0.83 3.41
C ARG A 254 9.22 -2.13 2.99
N SER A 255 8.10 -2.48 3.61
CA SER A 255 7.42 -3.75 3.39
C SER A 255 5.92 -3.58 3.17
N THR A 256 5.42 -4.03 2.02
CA THR A 256 3.99 -4.11 1.72
C THR A 256 3.30 -5.14 2.60
N GLN A 257 3.98 -6.24 2.90
CA GLN A 257 3.47 -7.31 3.73
C GLN A 257 3.18 -6.83 5.16
N GLN A 258 4.08 -6.04 5.73
CA GLN A 258 3.91 -5.48 7.08
C GLN A 258 2.68 -4.55 7.16
N VAL A 259 2.42 -3.77 6.11
CA VAL A 259 1.22 -2.93 6.01
C VAL A 259 -0.04 -3.79 6.00
N ILE A 260 -0.06 -4.84 5.17
CA ILE A 260 -1.20 -5.77 5.06
C ILE A 260 -1.48 -6.43 6.40
N GLU A 261 -0.47 -6.98 7.07
CA GLU A 261 -0.61 -7.61 8.39
C GLU A 261 -1.08 -6.62 9.46
N THR A 262 -0.60 -5.38 9.41
CA THR A 262 -1.02 -4.34 10.33
C THR A 262 -2.49 -4.00 10.13
N VAL A 263 -2.92 -3.82 8.88
CA VAL A 263 -4.32 -3.53 8.56
C VAL A 263 -5.21 -4.72 8.89
N ASP A 264 -4.80 -5.95 8.58
CA ASP A 264 -5.55 -7.17 8.90
C ASP A 264 -5.83 -7.31 10.40
N ARG A 265 -4.84 -6.99 11.23
CA ARG A 265 -4.96 -7.03 12.70
C ARG A 265 -5.99 -6.03 13.23
N ILE A 266 -6.07 -4.83 12.67
CA ILE A 266 -6.98 -3.77 13.13
C ILE A 266 -8.34 -3.82 12.46
N ASN A 267 -8.40 -4.24 11.18
CA ASN A 267 -9.62 -4.39 10.39
C ASN A 267 -10.07 -5.85 10.35
N ARG A 268 -10.17 -6.45 11.51
CA ARG A 268 -10.61 -7.84 11.66
C ARG A 268 -12.02 -8.04 11.11
N ARG A 269 -12.43 -9.29 10.95
CA ARG A 269 -13.80 -9.64 10.57
C ARG A 269 -14.70 -9.67 11.81
N ASP A 270 -15.95 -9.26 11.61
CA ASP A 270 -17.02 -9.40 12.61
C ASP A 270 -17.55 -10.84 12.65
N ASP A 271 -18.52 -11.11 13.53
CA ASP A 271 -19.14 -12.44 13.71
C ASP A 271 -19.90 -12.91 12.44
N ALA A 272 -20.26 -12.00 11.55
CA ALA A 272 -20.89 -12.28 10.26
C ALA A 272 -19.88 -12.50 9.12
N GLY A 273 -18.58 -12.40 9.40
CA GLY A 273 -17.50 -12.57 8.45
C GLY A 273 -17.14 -11.34 7.62
N ASN A 274 -17.79 -10.19 7.85
CA ASN A 274 -17.49 -8.95 7.15
C ASN A 274 -16.35 -8.20 7.81
N ARG A 275 -15.55 -7.49 7.03
CA ARG A 275 -14.55 -6.56 7.57
C ARG A 275 -15.23 -5.41 8.33
N LEU A 276 -14.59 -4.93 9.41
CA LEU A 276 -15.10 -3.82 10.21
C LEU A 276 -15.30 -2.55 9.39
N VAL A 277 -14.44 -2.36 8.40
CA VAL A 277 -14.44 -1.23 7.48
C VAL A 277 -14.04 -1.74 6.10
N ARG A 278 -14.72 -1.30 5.06
CA ARG A 278 -14.36 -1.60 3.67
C ARG A 278 -13.28 -0.64 3.20
N ILE A 279 -12.27 -1.14 2.45
CA ILE A 279 -11.15 -0.32 1.98
C ILE A 279 -11.10 -0.35 0.46
N HIS A 280 -11.32 0.80 -0.16
CA HIS A 280 -11.17 1.03 -1.60
C HIS A 280 -9.90 1.82 -1.88
N GLY A 281 -9.29 1.59 -3.04
CA GLY A 281 -8.11 2.31 -3.48
C GLY A 281 -8.32 2.96 -4.86
N VAL A 282 -7.78 4.16 -5.02
CA VAL A 282 -7.68 4.86 -6.30
C VAL A 282 -6.22 5.18 -6.55
N GLY A 283 -5.64 4.50 -7.54
CA GLY A 283 -4.25 4.65 -7.93
C GLY A 283 -4.06 5.65 -9.06
N PHE A 284 -3.18 6.63 -8.84
CA PHE A 284 -2.82 7.64 -9.84
C PHE A 284 -1.50 7.23 -10.50
N PRO A 285 -1.42 7.14 -11.83
CA PRO A 285 -0.23 6.61 -12.52
C PRO A 285 0.89 7.64 -12.67
N VAL A 286 1.13 8.50 -11.67
CA VAL A 286 2.15 9.56 -11.72
C VAL A 286 3.55 8.97 -11.87
N GLN A 287 3.87 7.96 -11.07
CA GLN A 287 5.19 7.33 -11.07
C GLN A 287 5.48 6.57 -12.38
N PHE A 288 4.44 6.12 -13.09
CA PHE A 288 4.59 5.44 -14.38
C PHE A 288 4.92 6.38 -15.55
N ALA A 289 4.87 7.70 -15.34
CA ALA A 289 5.41 8.67 -16.27
C ALA A 289 6.95 8.77 -16.22
N ASN A 290 7.57 8.25 -15.16
CA ASN A 290 9.01 8.18 -15.01
C ASN A 290 9.61 7.02 -15.83
N PRO A 291 10.93 7.07 -16.14
CA PRO A 291 11.62 5.92 -16.69
C PRO A 291 11.46 4.66 -15.83
N PRO A 292 11.46 3.45 -16.42
CA PRO A 292 11.15 2.19 -15.70
C PRO A 292 11.92 1.96 -14.39
N GLN A 293 13.19 2.39 -14.33
CA GLN A 293 14.02 2.26 -13.13
C GLN A 293 13.57 3.10 -11.94
N TYR A 294 12.65 4.04 -12.13
CA TYR A 294 12.10 4.91 -11.08
C TYR A 294 10.62 4.65 -10.78
N GLN A 295 10.07 3.54 -11.30
CA GLN A 295 8.64 3.20 -11.14
C GLN A 295 8.37 2.28 -9.94
N ASP A 296 9.39 1.84 -9.21
CA ASP A 296 9.28 0.83 -8.16
C ASP A 296 8.28 1.21 -7.07
N THR A 297 8.26 2.47 -6.63
CA THR A 297 7.32 2.94 -5.59
C THR A 297 5.87 2.91 -6.06
N GLY A 298 5.63 3.26 -7.34
CA GLY A 298 4.31 3.16 -7.96
C GLY A 298 3.84 1.71 -8.12
N ILE A 299 4.74 0.82 -8.54
CA ILE A 299 4.46 -0.62 -8.64
C ILE A 299 4.13 -1.20 -7.26
N LYS A 300 4.94 -0.89 -6.25
CA LYS A 300 4.70 -1.30 -4.86
C LYS A 300 3.33 -0.82 -4.35
N PHE A 301 2.96 0.41 -4.65
CA PHE A 301 1.65 0.96 -4.29
C PHE A 301 0.50 0.19 -4.96
N ALA A 302 0.61 -0.07 -6.26
CA ALA A 302 -0.42 -0.79 -6.99
C ALA A 302 -0.62 -2.22 -6.47
N ILE A 303 0.49 -2.93 -6.18
CA ILE A 303 0.46 -4.28 -5.59
C ILE A 303 -0.16 -4.24 -4.20
N LEU A 304 0.32 -3.34 -3.33
CA LEU A 304 -0.19 -3.14 -1.98
C LEU A 304 -1.69 -2.87 -1.99
N MET A 305 -2.13 -1.88 -2.75
CA MET A 305 -3.53 -1.48 -2.75
C MET A 305 -4.44 -2.53 -3.37
N ARG A 306 -3.98 -3.23 -4.41
CA ARG A 306 -4.74 -4.34 -4.99
C ARG A 306 -5.03 -5.44 -3.96
N GLN A 307 -4.00 -5.85 -3.23
CA GLN A 307 -4.14 -6.89 -2.21
C GLN A 307 -4.96 -6.37 -1.02
N LEU A 308 -4.65 -5.19 -0.53
CA LEU A 308 -5.29 -4.60 0.64
C LEU A 308 -6.80 -4.39 0.41
N CYS A 309 -7.19 -3.90 -0.77
CA CYS A 309 -8.61 -3.75 -1.12
C CYS A 309 -9.31 -5.11 -1.22
N ALA A 310 -8.69 -6.09 -1.90
CA ALA A 310 -9.27 -7.42 -2.04
C ALA A 310 -9.47 -8.14 -0.69
N GLU A 311 -8.56 -7.99 0.25
CA GLU A 311 -8.65 -8.59 1.57
C GLU A 311 -9.62 -7.85 2.51
N ASN A 312 -9.97 -6.59 2.19
CA ASN A 312 -10.83 -5.73 3.01
C ASN A 312 -12.16 -5.37 2.32
N ASP A 313 -12.73 -6.33 1.58
CA ASP A 313 -14.07 -6.26 0.97
C ASP A 313 -14.27 -5.03 0.05
N GLY A 314 -13.17 -4.50 -0.52
CA GLY A 314 -13.18 -3.32 -1.37
C GLY A 314 -12.62 -3.55 -2.75
N THR A 315 -12.43 -2.46 -3.50
CA THR A 315 -11.98 -2.50 -4.90
C THR A 315 -10.83 -1.52 -5.12
N PHE A 316 -9.83 -1.93 -5.88
CA PHE A 316 -8.77 -1.05 -6.34
C PHE A 316 -8.99 -0.64 -7.79
N VAL A 317 -9.01 0.66 -8.03
CA VAL A 317 -9.14 1.27 -9.36
C VAL A 317 -7.84 1.99 -9.70
N ALA A 318 -7.08 1.43 -10.63
CA ALA A 318 -5.93 2.11 -11.20
C ALA A 318 -6.41 3.01 -12.36
N LEU A 319 -6.11 4.31 -12.27
CA LEU A 319 -6.42 5.24 -13.35
C LEU A 319 -5.43 5.06 -14.50
N ASN A 320 -5.88 5.32 -15.73
CA ASN A 320 -5.04 5.26 -16.92
C ASN A 320 -4.38 6.60 -17.27
N ARG A 321 -4.73 7.67 -16.56
CA ARG A 321 -4.17 9.02 -16.69
C ARG A 321 -4.27 9.76 -15.36
N PHE A 322 -3.46 10.80 -15.19
CA PHE A 322 -3.45 11.65 -13.99
C PHE A 322 -3.59 13.15 -14.30
N ARG A 323 -3.78 13.47 -15.58
CA ARG A 323 -4.07 14.82 -16.10
C ARG A 323 -5.23 14.77 -17.07
#